data_4d98c091bfa89f8a85dc10d99684c41e
#
_entry.id   4d98c091bfa89f8a85dc10d99684c41e
#
_cell.length_a   1.000
_cell.length_b   1.000
_cell.length_c   1.000
_cell.angle_alpha   90.00
_cell.angle_beta   90.00
_cell.angle_gamma   90.00
#
_symmetry.space_group_name_H-M   'P 1'
#
loop_
_entity.id
_entity.type
_entity.pdbx_description
1 polymer ?
#
loop_
_entity_poly.entity_id
_entity_poly.type
_entity_poly.pdbx_seq_one_letter_code
_entity_poly.pdbx_strand_id
1 'polypeptide(L)'
;AASDEITFNEKLFQRIKAVADGADTDGLNAQQTRLAERSRDAFVRNGAALNAAGKAELGRINTALSNAFTGFGQKVVADENTWTVITSEAGLKGLPDSNKAAAAAAARTRNVQGWAIVNTRSSVDPFLTFADNRALLEQVWKKFVKRGDNGDANDTKSTIAQIVALRQQRAKLLGFGNHAEWRMQDTMAKTPGAAMELMLRVWAPAKARVAEEVADMKAIAGFDIQPWDYLYFAEKVRKAKYDLDQNELKPYFELHAVRAASFYMAERLYGFVFKQLPKGAVST
;
A
#
# COMPACT_ATOMS: atom_id res chain seq x y z
N ALA A 1 11.81 -17.39 -7.71
CA ALA A 1 11.69 -18.79 -8.08
C ALA A 1 10.99 -18.93 -9.44
N ALA A 2 9.66 -19.15 -9.57
CA ALA A 2 9.00 -19.36 -10.87
C ALA A 2 9.25 -18.22 -11.89
N SER A 3 9.25 -16.98 -11.47
CA SER A 3 9.56 -15.84 -12.34
C SER A 3 11.01 -15.87 -12.86
N ASP A 4 11.94 -16.35 -12.04
CA ASP A 4 13.36 -16.46 -12.44
C ASP A 4 13.56 -17.59 -13.48
N GLU A 5 12.82 -18.70 -13.38
CA GLU A 5 12.86 -19.78 -14.36
C GLU A 5 12.48 -19.30 -15.76
N ILE A 6 11.46 -18.43 -15.87
CA ILE A 6 11.06 -17.83 -17.13
C ILE A 6 12.13 -16.85 -17.61
N THR A 7 12.56 -15.92 -16.74
CA THR A 7 13.50 -14.86 -17.10
C THR A 7 14.88 -15.42 -17.49
N PHE A 8 15.35 -16.47 -16.80
CA PHE A 8 16.67 -17.08 -17.04
C PHE A 8 16.67 -18.13 -18.13
N ASN A 9 15.52 -18.41 -18.75
CA ASN A 9 15.44 -19.36 -19.87
C ASN A 9 16.14 -18.76 -21.10
N GLU A 10 17.32 -19.31 -21.39
CA GLU A 10 18.17 -18.81 -22.48
C GLU A 10 17.50 -18.93 -23.85
N LYS A 11 16.83 -20.07 -24.13
CA LYS A 11 16.16 -20.28 -25.41
C LYS A 11 15.02 -19.29 -25.63
N LEU A 12 14.26 -18.99 -24.56
CA LEU A 12 13.17 -18.01 -24.61
C LEU A 12 13.74 -16.60 -24.84
N PHE A 13 14.76 -16.24 -24.09
CA PHE A 13 15.39 -14.91 -24.21
C PHE A 13 15.99 -14.69 -25.60
N GLN A 14 16.68 -15.69 -26.19
CA GLN A 14 17.23 -15.55 -27.52
C GLN A 14 16.15 -15.37 -28.60
N ARG A 15 15.00 -16.03 -28.48
CA ARG A 15 13.86 -15.81 -29.37
C ARG A 15 13.27 -14.41 -29.25
N ILE A 16 13.08 -13.91 -28.03
CA ILE A 16 12.58 -12.54 -27.77
C ILE A 16 13.58 -11.52 -28.34
N LYS A 17 14.88 -11.75 -28.11
CA LYS A 17 15.95 -10.88 -28.61
C LYS A 17 15.98 -10.86 -30.14
N ALA A 18 15.89 -12.01 -30.79
CA ALA A 18 15.89 -12.10 -32.25
C ALA A 18 14.73 -11.31 -32.89
N VAL A 19 13.51 -11.42 -32.32
CA VAL A 19 12.35 -10.64 -32.80
C VAL A 19 12.55 -9.13 -32.57
N ALA A 20 13.12 -8.72 -31.46
CA ALA A 20 13.36 -7.30 -31.17
C ALA A 20 14.47 -6.73 -32.07
N ASP A 21 15.53 -7.50 -32.31
CA ASP A 21 16.66 -7.08 -33.17
C ASP A 21 16.30 -7.07 -34.67
N GLY A 22 15.33 -7.93 -35.10
CA GLY A 22 14.83 -7.98 -36.47
C GLY A 22 13.63 -7.07 -36.76
N ALA A 23 13.17 -6.29 -35.80
CA ALA A 23 11.90 -5.56 -35.89
C ALA A 23 11.82 -4.60 -37.13
N ASP A 24 12.92 -3.96 -37.49
CA ASP A 24 12.98 -3.04 -38.62
C ASP A 24 12.98 -3.76 -39.96
N THR A 25 13.48 -5.00 -40.03
CA THR A 25 13.61 -5.80 -41.27
C THR A 25 12.41 -6.73 -41.49
N ASP A 26 11.71 -7.13 -40.41
CA ASP A 26 10.61 -8.08 -40.45
C ASP A 26 9.24 -7.44 -40.71
N GLY A 27 9.21 -6.14 -41.02
CA GLY A 27 8.01 -5.39 -41.37
C GLY A 27 7.02 -5.19 -40.21
N LEU A 28 7.51 -5.19 -38.97
CA LEU A 28 6.68 -4.92 -37.79
C LEU A 28 6.19 -3.45 -37.81
N ASN A 29 4.92 -3.27 -37.44
CA ASN A 29 4.43 -1.90 -37.23
C ASN A 29 4.97 -1.30 -35.92
N ALA A 30 4.82 0.02 -35.72
CA ALA A 30 5.39 0.74 -34.58
C ALA A 30 4.93 0.15 -33.20
N GLN A 31 3.70 -0.36 -33.10
CA GLN A 31 3.22 -0.99 -31.86
C GLN A 31 3.88 -2.35 -31.61
N GLN A 32 4.03 -3.15 -32.66
CA GLN A 32 4.69 -4.46 -32.60
C GLN A 32 6.19 -4.31 -32.28
N THR A 33 6.87 -3.38 -32.95
CA THR A 33 8.28 -3.03 -32.66
C THR A 33 8.42 -2.62 -31.19
N ARG A 34 7.57 -1.71 -30.72
CA ARG A 34 7.60 -1.28 -29.33
C ARG A 34 7.33 -2.41 -28.34
N LEU A 35 6.42 -3.32 -28.65
CA LEU A 35 6.16 -4.50 -27.82
C LEU A 35 7.37 -5.43 -27.74
N ALA A 36 8.02 -5.70 -28.87
CA ALA A 36 9.22 -6.54 -28.96
C ALA A 36 10.37 -5.94 -28.14
N GLU A 37 10.66 -4.64 -28.32
CA GLU A 37 11.66 -3.91 -27.55
C GLU A 37 11.38 -3.98 -26.03
N ARG A 38 10.16 -3.64 -25.61
CA ARG A 38 9.79 -3.66 -24.19
C ARG A 38 9.88 -5.06 -23.58
N SER A 39 9.56 -6.08 -24.34
CA SER A 39 9.69 -7.48 -23.92
C SER A 39 11.17 -7.85 -23.71
N ARG A 40 12.04 -7.55 -24.68
CA ARG A 40 13.48 -7.74 -24.57
C ARG A 40 14.05 -6.98 -23.36
N ASP A 41 13.72 -5.69 -23.24
CA ASP A 41 14.24 -4.82 -22.17
C ASP A 41 13.78 -5.29 -20.78
N ALA A 42 12.56 -5.82 -20.65
CA ALA A 42 12.09 -6.42 -19.41
C ALA A 42 12.91 -7.65 -19.02
N PHE A 43 13.24 -8.52 -19.99
CA PHE A 43 14.10 -9.68 -19.73
C PHE A 43 15.53 -9.25 -19.34
N VAL A 44 16.13 -8.33 -20.09
CA VAL A 44 17.49 -7.80 -19.81
C VAL A 44 17.55 -7.15 -18.43
N ARG A 45 16.59 -6.28 -18.11
CA ARG A 45 16.51 -5.60 -16.81
C ARG A 45 16.39 -6.58 -15.63
N ASN A 46 15.77 -7.73 -15.85
CA ASN A 46 15.65 -8.78 -14.84
C ASN A 46 16.75 -9.85 -14.93
N GLY A 47 17.84 -9.59 -15.67
CA GLY A 47 19.06 -10.38 -15.63
C GLY A 47 19.18 -11.48 -16.69
N ALA A 48 18.30 -11.53 -17.70
CA ALA A 48 18.39 -12.55 -18.76
C ALA A 48 19.72 -12.54 -19.52
N ALA A 49 20.35 -11.36 -19.66
CA ALA A 49 21.62 -11.20 -20.33
C ALA A 49 22.85 -11.53 -19.46
N LEU A 50 22.69 -11.84 -18.18
CA LEU A 50 23.80 -12.26 -17.32
C LEU A 50 24.33 -13.64 -17.73
N ASN A 51 25.61 -13.88 -17.48
CA ASN A 51 26.20 -15.21 -17.59
C ASN A 51 25.68 -16.17 -16.52
N ALA A 52 26.02 -17.43 -16.59
CA ALA A 52 25.51 -18.46 -15.68
C ALA A 52 25.79 -18.13 -14.20
N ALA A 53 26.98 -17.63 -13.87
CA ALA A 53 27.34 -17.24 -12.51
C ALA A 53 26.50 -16.04 -12.02
N GLY A 54 26.32 -15.03 -12.89
CA GLY A 54 25.47 -13.88 -12.58
C GLY A 54 24.01 -14.25 -12.37
N LYS A 55 23.45 -15.15 -13.21
CA LYS A 55 22.09 -15.66 -13.04
C LYS A 55 21.93 -16.45 -11.73
N ALA A 56 22.92 -17.27 -11.36
CA ALA A 56 22.90 -18.00 -10.09
C ALA A 56 22.92 -17.05 -8.89
N GLU A 57 23.78 -16.04 -8.90
CA GLU A 57 23.85 -15.04 -7.83
C GLU A 57 22.58 -14.18 -7.76
N LEU A 58 22.02 -13.77 -8.90
CA LEU A 58 20.75 -13.05 -8.95
C LEU A 58 19.60 -13.88 -8.37
N GLY A 59 19.54 -15.16 -8.69
CA GLY A 59 18.56 -16.09 -8.14
C GLY A 59 18.67 -16.20 -6.62
N ARG A 60 19.90 -16.28 -6.08
CA ARG A 60 20.17 -16.27 -4.63
C ARG A 60 19.66 -14.98 -3.97
N ILE A 61 19.96 -13.82 -4.56
CA ILE A 61 19.53 -12.53 -4.06
C ILE A 61 17.98 -12.41 -4.11
N ASN A 62 17.35 -12.82 -5.20
CA ASN A 62 15.89 -12.77 -5.35
C ASN A 62 15.18 -13.66 -4.32
N THR A 63 15.71 -14.86 -4.05
CA THR A 63 15.19 -15.76 -3.01
C THR A 63 15.32 -15.13 -1.63
N ALA A 64 16.50 -14.56 -1.31
CA ALA A 64 16.72 -13.88 -0.03
C ALA A 64 15.81 -12.67 0.15
N LEU A 65 15.58 -11.86 -0.90
CA LEU A 65 14.62 -10.76 -0.90
C LEU A 65 13.18 -11.24 -0.68
N SER A 66 12.76 -12.30 -1.37
CA SER A 66 11.42 -12.87 -1.20
C SER A 66 11.18 -13.32 0.25
N ASN A 67 12.14 -14.03 0.84
CA ASN A 67 12.07 -14.45 2.24
C ASN A 67 12.04 -13.25 3.20
N ALA A 68 12.87 -12.23 2.96
CA ALA A 68 12.90 -11.03 3.78
C ALA A 68 11.59 -10.23 3.69
N PHE A 69 10.98 -10.10 2.50
CA PHE A 69 9.68 -9.45 2.34
C PHE A 69 8.56 -10.23 3.01
N THR A 70 8.57 -11.56 2.89
CA THR A 70 7.58 -12.42 3.58
C THR A 70 7.71 -12.26 5.10
N GLY A 71 8.94 -12.33 5.63
CA GLY A 71 9.19 -12.12 7.05
C GLY A 71 8.79 -10.73 7.55
N PHE A 72 9.06 -9.68 6.76
CA PHE A 72 8.60 -8.33 7.04
C PHE A 72 7.07 -8.27 7.14
N GLY A 73 6.37 -8.80 6.14
CA GLY A 73 4.91 -8.81 6.12
C GLY A 73 4.31 -9.57 7.31
N GLN A 74 4.86 -10.74 7.66
CA GLN A 74 4.41 -11.52 8.80
C GLN A 74 4.56 -10.79 10.13
N LYS A 75 5.68 -10.08 10.34
CA LYS A 75 5.91 -9.27 11.54
C LYS A 75 4.90 -8.11 11.65
N VAL A 76 4.64 -7.39 10.56
CA VAL A 76 3.64 -6.32 10.54
C VAL A 76 2.24 -6.86 10.81
N VAL A 77 1.86 -7.98 10.19
CA VAL A 77 0.55 -8.63 10.41
C VAL A 77 0.41 -9.12 11.86
N ALA A 78 1.49 -9.59 12.50
CA ALA A 78 1.46 -9.97 13.91
C ALA A 78 1.10 -8.77 14.81
N ASP A 79 1.68 -7.59 14.54
CA ASP A 79 1.34 -6.36 15.26
C ASP A 79 -0.06 -5.83 14.90
N GLU A 80 -0.52 -5.99 13.66
CA GLU A 80 -1.90 -5.66 13.25
C GLU A 80 -2.95 -6.51 13.97
N ASN A 81 -2.60 -7.74 14.34
CA ASN A 81 -3.46 -8.63 15.11
C ASN A 81 -3.52 -8.30 16.61
N THR A 82 -2.84 -7.25 17.06
CA THR A 82 -2.97 -6.73 18.43
C THR A 82 -4.16 -5.76 18.53
N TRP A 83 -4.57 -5.39 19.74
CA TRP A 83 -5.69 -4.48 19.97
C TRP A 83 -5.52 -3.65 21.24
N THR A 84 -6.30 -2.59 21.35
CA THR A 84 -6.47 -1.80 22.56
C THR A 84 -7.86 -2.09 23.13
N VAL A 85 -7.93 -2.47 24.40
CA VAL A 85 -9.20 -2.77 25.08
C VAL A 85 -9.74 -1.48 25.70
N ILE A 86 -11.03 -1.22 25.50
CA ILE A 86 -11.78 -0.15 26.14
C ILE A 86 -12.80 -0.82 27.08
N THR A 87 -12.74 -0.49 28.36
CA THR A 87 -13.50 -1.17 29.40
C THR A 87 -14.75 -0.38 29.88
N SER A 88 -14.91 0.85 29.41
CA SER A 88 -16.04 1.70 29.78
C SER A 88 -16.66 2.39 28.58
N GLU A 89 -17.98 2.62 28.61
CA GLU A 89 -18.70 3.38 27.59
C GLU A 89 -18.21 4.82 27.43
N ALA A 90 -17.68 5.42 28.51
CA ALA A 90 -17.08 6.75 28.45
C ALA A 90 -15.91 6.84 27.47
N GLY A 91 -15.17 5.73 27.27
CA GLY A 91 -14.10 5.64 26.28
C GLY A 91 -14.57 5.58 24.83
N LEU A 92 -15.87 5.33 24.62
CA LEU A 92 -16.49 5.27 23.29
C LEU A 92 -17.25 6.55 22.91
N LYS A 93 -17.25 7.54 23.80
CA LYS A 93 -17.94 8.80 23.53
C LYS A 93 -17.43 9.43 22.23
N GLY A 94 -18.35 9.93 21.40
CA GLY A 94 -18.08 10.48 20.08
C GLY A 94 -18.11 9.46 18.94
N LEU A 95 -17.90 8.16 19.21
CA LEU A 95 -17.94 7.13 18.18
C LEU A 95 -19.37 6.91 17.65
N PRO A 96 -19.54 6.77 16.32
CA PRO A 96 -20.78 6.29 15.71
C PRO A 96 -21.16 4.88 16.21
N ASP A 97 -22.45 4.57 16.27
CA ASP A 97 -22.94 3.29 16.80
C ASP A 97 -22.44 2.09 15.99
N SER A 98 -22.30 2.24 14.68
CA SER A 98 -21.69 1.19 13.82
C SER A 98 -20.24 0.86 14.23
N ASN A 99 -19.46 1.86 14.66
CA ASN A 99 -18.08 1.66 15.11
C ASN A 99 -18.04 1.04 16.53
N LYS A 100 -18.96 1.43 17.42
CA LYS A 100 -19.14 0.78 18.73
C LYS A 100 -19.50 -0.70 18.57
N ALA A 101 -20.45 -1.01 17.68
CA ALA A 101 -20.87 -2.37 17.39
C ALA A 101 -19.72 -3.22 16.81
N ALA A 102 -18.92 -2.65 15.88
CA ALA A 102 -17.74 -3.30 15.32
C ALA A 102 -16.67 -3.58 16.39
N ALA A 103 -16.41 -2.62 17.28
CA ALA A 103 -15.45 -2.79 18.37
C ALA A 103 -15.93 -3.85 19.39
N ALA A 104 -17.24 -3.91 19.70
CA ALA A 104 -17.82 -4.95 20.54
C ALA A 104 -17.71 -6.34 19.88
N ALA A 105 -17.97 -6.43 18.57
CA ALA A 105 -17.81 -7.68 17.83
C ALA A 105 -16.34 -8.14 17.84
N ALA A 106 -15.40 -7.22 17.63
CA ALA A 106 -13.96 -7.48 17.68
C ALA A 106 -13.51 -7.97 19.07
N ALA A 107 -14.09 -7.44 20.15
CA ALA A 107 -13.84 -7.90 21.52
C ALA A 107 -14.33 -9.34 21.74
N ARG A 108 -15.57 -9.63 21.32
CA ARG A 108 -16.13 -11.00 21.40
C ARG A 108 -15.28 -12.04 20.67
N THR A 109 -14.86 -11.74 19.45
CA THR A 109 -14.02 -12.65 18.66
C THR A 109 -12.68 -12.94 19.34
N ARG A 110 -12.21 -12.04 20.22
CA ARG A 110 -10.93 -12.13 20.93
C ARG A 110 -11.08 -12.59 22.39
N ASN A 111 -12.30 -12.92 22.81
CA ASN A 111 -12.61 -13.32 24.17
C ASN A 111 -12.18 -12.29 25.23
N VAL A 112 -12.33 -11.00 24.91
CA VAL A 112 -12.09 -9.90 25.87
C VAL A 112 -13.38 -9.18 26.22
N GLN A 113 -13.49 -8.70 27.47
CA GLN A 113 -14.63 -7.90 27.91
C GLN A 113 -14.50 -6.46 27.43
N GLY A 114 -15.62 -5.81 27.14
CA GLY A 114 -15.66 -4.43 26.64
C GLY A 114 -15.59 -4.34 25.12
N TRP A 115 -14.75 -3.46 24.64
CA TRP A 115 -14.59 -3.15 23.21
C TRP A 115 -13.11 -3.24 22.81
N ALA A 116 -12.84 -3.76 21.63
CA ALA A 116 -11.47 -3.89 21.12
C ALA A 116 -11.28 -3.04 19.87
N ILE A 117 -10.35 -2.09 19.93
CA ILE A 117 -9.84 -1.38 18.76
C ILE A 117 -8.64 -2.16 18.22
N VAL A 118 -8.87 -2.86 17.11
CA VAL A 118 -7.85 -3.67 16.45
C VAL A 118 -6.81 -2.77 15.81
N ASN A 119 -5.55 -3.18 15.81
CA ASN A 119 -4.43 -2.36 15.34
C ASN A 119 -4.33 -2.33 13.80
N THR A 120 -5.47 -2.28 13.12
CA THR A 120 -5.63 -2.14 11.67
C THR A 120 -6.18 -0.78 11.31
N ARG A 121 -5.85 -0.30 10.12
CA ARG A 121 -6.31 1.02 9.64
C ARG A 121 -7.84 1.17 9.72
N SER A 122 -8.59 0.15 9.32
CA SER A 122 -10.07 0.18 9.32
C SER A 122 -10.70 0.32 10.71
N SER A 123 -9.99 -0.06 11.78
CA SER A 123 -10.44 0.10 13.15
C SER A 123 -9.88 1.38 13.79
N VAL A 124 -8.63 1.70 13.51
CA VAL A 124 -7.90 2.84 14.10
C VAL A 124 -8.37 4.18 13.52
N ASP A 125 -8.46 4.32 12.19
CA ASP A 125 -8.82 5.61 11.57
C ASP A 125 -10.19 6.13 12.05
N PRO A 126 -11.28 5.33 12.08
CA PRO A 126 -12.56 5.80 12.62
C PRO A 126 -12.48 6.14 14.13
N PHE A 127 -11.68 5.40 14.90
CA PHE A 127 -11.50 5.69 16.32
C PHE A 127 -10.81 7.05 16.51
N LEU A 128 -9.71 7.29 15.80
CA LEU A 128 -8.97 8.56 15.83
C LEU A 128 -9.78 9.73 15.27
N THR A 129 -10.75 9.47 14.39
CA THR A 129 -11.60 10.51 13.79
C THR A 129 -12.72 10.97 14.73
N PHE A 130 -13.30 10.03 15.49
CA PHE A 130 -14.57 10.31 16.17
C PHE A 130 -14.51 10.24 17.70
N ALA A 131 -13.56 9.50 18.31
CA ALA A 131 -13.55 9.32 19.77
C ALA A 131 -13.14 10.61 20.50
N ASP A 132 -13.89 11.00 21.52
CA ASP A 132 -13.64 12.22 22.29
C ASP A 132 -12.49 12.07 23.30
N ASN A 133 -12.09 10.84 23.66
CA ASN A 133 -11.10 10.59 24.71
C ASN A 133 -9.68 10.72 24.17
N ARG A 134 -9.08 11.89 24.38
CA ARG A 134 -7.74 12.22 23.88
C ARG A 134 -6.63 11.28 24.36
N ALA A 135 -6.69 10.80 25.60
CA ALA A 135 -5.69 9.86 26.11
C ALA A 135 -5.76 8.50 25.38
N LEU A 136 -6.97 8.05 25.04
CA LEU A 136 -7.15 6.85 24.22
C LEU A 136 -6.73 7.09 22.75
N LEU A 137 -6.95 8.29 22.19
CA LEU A 137 -6.44 8.64 20.86
C LEU A 137 -4.92 8.49 20.83
N GLU A 138 -4.21 9.04 21.80
CA GLU A 138 -2.76 8.91 21.94
C GLU A 138 -2.31 7.45 22.04
N GLN A 139 -2.95 6.66 22.88
CA GLN A 139 -2.63 5.25 23.07
C GLN A 139 -2.81 4.43 21.79
N VAL A 140 -3.94 4.59 21.13
CA VAL A 140 -4.28 3.87 19.89
C VAL A 140 -3.34 4.30 18.75
N TRP A 141 -3.10 5.61 18.60
CA TRP A 141 -2.19 6.15 17.61
C TRP A 141 -0.76 5.63 17.79
N LYS A 142 -0.22 5.72 19.01
CA LYS A 142 1.13 5.23 19.32
C LYS A 142 1.29 3.76 18.99
N LYS A 143 0.29 2.94 19.33
CA LYS A 143 0.30 1.52 19.02
C LYS A 143 0.28 1.26 17.50
N PHE A 144 -0.51 2.03 16.77
CA PHE A 144 -0.65 1.90 15.33
C PHE A 144 0.64 2.29 14.58
N VAL A 145 1.26 3.42 14.91
CA VAL A 145 2.46 3.90 14.21
C VAL A 145 3.72 3.12 14.57
N LYS A 146 3.71 2.41 15.71
CA LYS A 146 4.83 1.57 16.16
C LYS A 146 4.80 0.14 15.64
N ARG A 147 3.90 -0.21 14.73
CA ARG A 147 3.89 -1.55 14.15
C ARG A 147 5.23 -1.87 13.49
N GLY A 148 5.83 -2.98 13.90
CA GLY A 148 7.17 -3.39 13.45
C GLY A 148 8.33 -2.57 14.03
N ASP A 149 8.07 -1.73 15.05
CA ASP A 149 9.07 -0.88 15.72
C ASP A 149 8.89 -0.88 17.25
N ASN A 150 8.71 -2.06 17.83
CA ASN A 150 8.49 -2.22 19.27
C ASN A 150 9.71 -2.77 20.03
N GLY A 151 10.80 -3.11 19.34
CA GLY A 151 11.99 -3.73 19.95
C GLY A 151 11.78 -5.16 20.41
N ASP A 152 10.72 -5.83 19.92
CA ASP A 152 10.33 -7.20 20.24
C ASP A 152 10.61 -8.16 19.06
N ALA A 153 10.04 -9.38 19.11
CA ALA A 153 10.17 -10.38 18.05
C ALA A 153 9.62 -9.92 16.69
N ASN A 154 8.69 -8.95 16.69
CA ASN A 154 8.08 -8.39 15.50
C ASN A 154 8.82 -7.15 14.96
N ASP A 155 9.91 -6.73 15.61
CA ASP A 155 10.70 -5.59 15.14
C ASP A 155 11.26 -5.85 13.73
N THR A 156 11.03 -4.88 12.84
CA THR A 156 11.37 -4.99 11.41
C THR A 156 12.66 -4.31 11.01
N LYS A 157 13.32 -3.55 11.90
CA LYS A 157 14.51 -2.74 11.57
C LYS A 157 15.64 -3.55 10.93
N SER A 158 15.97 -4.71 11.50
CA SER A 158 17.00 -5.61 10.95
C SER A 158 16.59 -6.17 9.58
N THR A 159 15.31 -6.50 9.40
CA THR A 159 14.77 -6.99 8.12
C THR A 159 14.81 -5.90 7.05
N ILE A 160 14.51 -4.65 7.41
CA ILE A 160 14.61 -3.48 6.50
C ILE A 160 16.07 -3.30 6.06
N ALA A 161 17.02 -3.32 7.00
CA ALA A 161 18.45 -3.21 6.68
C ALA A 161 18.91 -4.31 5.71
N GLN A 162 18.48 -5.56 5.94
CA GLN A 162 18.76 -6.69 5.05
C GLN A 162 18.15 -6.45 3.63
N ILE A 163 16.89 -6.02 3.55
CA ILE A 163 16.23 -5.74 2.26
C ILE A 163 16.98 -4.64 1.49
N VAL A 164 17.39 -3.57 2.17
CA VAL A 164 18.14 -2.47 1.55
C VAL A 164 19.49 -2.96 1.01
N ALA A 165 20.23 -3.74 1.80
CA ALA A 165 21.52 -4.31 1.39
C ALA A 165 21.38 -5.26 0.17
N LEU A 166 20.38 -6.16 0.19
CA LEU A 166 20.09 -7.05 -0.93
C LEU A 166 19.65 -6.30 -2.20
N ARG A 167 18.86 -5.25 -2.06
CA ARG A 167 18.48 -4.37 -3.19
C ARG A 167 19.69 -3.70 -3.82
N GLN A 168 20.65 -3.26 -3.00
CA GLN A 168 21.89 -2.67 -3.48
C GLN A 168 22.78 -3.71 -4.19
N GLN A 169 22.93 -4.91 -3.64
CA GLN A 169 23.66 -6.02 -4.30
C GLN A 169 23.03 -6.34 -5.66
N ARG A 170 21.71 -6.45 -5.72
CA ARG A 170 20.98 -6.72 -6.97
C ARG A 170 21.22 -5.63 -8.01
N ALA A 171 21.12 -4.36 -7.62
CA ALA A 171 21.34 -3.25 -8.55
C ALA A 171 22.76 -3.26 -9.11
N LYS A 172 23.77 -3.46 -8.28
CA LYS A 172 25.17 -3.57 -8.73
C LYS A 172 25.39 -4.74 -9.67
N LEU A 173 24.85 -5.92 -9.36
CA LEU A 173 24.94 -7.11 -10.21
C LEU A 173 24.33 -6.87 -11.60
N LEU A 174 23.27 -6.06 -11.68
CA LEU A 174 22.60 -5.68 -12.92
C LEU A 174 23.23 -4.46 -13.62
N GLY A 175 24.34 -3.93 -13.09
CA GLY A 175 25.10 -2.82 -13.71
C GLY A 175 24.61 -1.42 -13.33
N PHE A 176 23.82 -1.28 -12.25
CA PHE A 176 23.29 0.01 -11.78
C PHE A 176 23.98 0.50 -10.51
N GLY A 177 24.10 1.82 -10.36
CA GLY A 177 24.69 2.43 -9.18
C GLY A 177 23.85 2.18 -7.91
N ASN A 178 22.52 2.14 -8.04
CA ASN A 178 21.60 1.92 -6.94
C ASN A 178 20.26 1.33 -7.39
N HIS A 179 19.45 0.90 -6.41
CA HIS A 179 18.14 0.30 -6.66
C HIS A 179 17.15 1.24 -7.37
N ALA A 180 17.19 2.54 -7.08
CA ALA A 180 16.29 3.51 -7.70
C ALA A 180 16.59 3.67 -9.20
N GLU A 181 17.86 3.76 -9.60
CA GLU A 181 18.26 3.77 -11.01
C GLU A 181 17.76 2.53 -11.75
N TRP A 182 17.99 1.34 -11.19
CA TRP A 182 17.48 0.11 -11.79
C TRP A 182 15.96 0.12 -11.92
N ARG A 183 15.24 0.56 -10.87
CA ARG A 183 13.79 0.50 -10.81
C ARG A 183 13.10 1.49 -11.72
N MET A 184 13.73 2.66 -11.98
CA MET A 184 13.09 3.77 -12.71
C MET A 184 13.26 3.74 -14.22
N GLN A 185 13.97 2.80 -14.80
CA GLN A 185 14.26 2.76 -16.23
C GLN A 185 13.03 2.82 -17.16
N ASP A 186 11.93 2.18 -16.75
CA ASP A 186 10.68 2.15 -17.52
C ASP A 186 9.55 2.96 -16.90
N THR A 187 9.88 3.86 -15.96
CA THR A 187 8.93 4.82 -15.38
C THR A 187 8.95 6.15 -16.14
N MET A 188 7.93 6.99 -15.93
CA MET A 188 7.88 8.33 -16.54
C MET A 188 9.04 9.22 -16.10
N ALA A 189 9.50 9.11 -14.84
CA ALA A 189 10.60 9.88 -14.31
C ALA A 189 11.95 9.47 -14.89
N LYS A 190 12.13 8.20 -15.27
CA LYS A 190 13.34 7.58 -15.84
C LYS A 190 14.57 7.64 -14.92
N THR A 191 14.75 8.71 -14.16
CA THR A 191 15.90 8.91 -13.27
C THR A 191 15.48 9.27 -11.86
N PRO A 192 16.25 8.86 -10.82
CA PRO A 192 15.98 9.27 -9.45
C PRO A 192 15.99 10.80 -9.26
N GLY A 193 16.85 11.51 -9.99
CA GLY A 193 16.93 12.98 -9.96
C GLY A 193 15.61 13.62 -10.40
N ALA A 194 15.05 13.22 -11.54
CA ALA A 194 13.77 13.76 -12.02
C ALA A 194 12.59 13.46 -11.07
N ALA A 195 12.58 12.26 -10.47
CA ALA A 195 11.59 11.91 -9.47
C ALA A 195 11.72 12.78 -8.20
N MET A 196 12.94 12.98 -7.73
CA MET A 196 13.22 13.82 -6.55
C MET A 196 12.86 15.28 -6.80
N GLU A 197 13.18 15.82 -7.98
CA GLU A 197 12.82 17.19 -8.37
C GLU A 197 11.30 17.41 -8.31
N LEU A 198 10.51 16.48 -8.86
CA LEU A 198 9.05 16.56 -8.78
C LEU A 198 8.56 16.52 -7.33
N MET A 199 9.09 15.61 -6.52
CA MET A 199 8.72 15.51 -5.10
C MET A 199 9.04 16.79 -4.34
N LEU A 200 10.24 17.37 -4.52
CA LEU A 200 10.65 18.61 -3.86
C LEU A 200 9.83 19.80 -4.31
N ARG A 201 9.47 19.87 -5.59
CA ARG A 201 8.59 20.93 -6.11
C ARG A 201 7.21 20.92 -5.47
N VAL A 202 6.66 19.74 -5.18
CA VAL A 202 5.36 19.58 -4.49
C VAL A 202 5.49 19.78 -2.98
N TRP A 203 6.65 19.44 -2.39
CA TRP A 203 6.84 19.40 -0.94
C TRP A 203 6.67 20.76 -0.26
N ALA A 204 7.25 21.81 -0.83
CA ALA A 204 7.18 23.14 -0.24
C ALA A 204 5.74 23.71 -0.15
N PRO A 205 4.93 23.72 -1.24
CA PRO A 205 3.53 24.14 -1.17
C PRO A 205 2.67 23.20 -0.31
N ALA A 206 2.93 21.90 -0.31
CA ALA A 206 2.21 20.96 0.55
C ALA A 206 2.44 21.26 2.05
N LYS A 207 3.67 21.56 2.46
CA LYS A 207 3.98 21.97 3.84
C LYS A 207 3.26 23.25 4.23
N ALA A 208 3.23 24.26 3.34
CA ALA A 208 2.54 25.51 3.59
C ALA A 208 1.03 25.25 3.80
N ARG A 209 0.42 24.43 2.95
CA ARG A 209 -0.99 24.07 3.09
C ARG A 209 -1.30 23.32 4.38
N VAL A 210 -0.47 22.36 4.78
CA VAL A 210 -0.62 21.65 6.06
C VAL A 210 -0.52 22.64 7.25
N ALA A 211 0.35 23.64 7.18
CA ALA A 211 0.42 24.64 8.25
C ALA A 211 -0.88 25.44 8.41
N GLU A 212 -1.55 25.81 7.31
CA GLU A 212 -2.87 26.45 7.34
C GLU A 212 -3.95 25.51 7.93
N GLU A 213 -3.96 24.24 7.52
CA GLU A 213 -4.91 23.25 8.04
C GLU A 213 -4.72 22.99 9.53
N VAL A 214 -3.48 22.93 10.01
CA VAL A 214 -3.17 22.82 11.45
C VAL A 214 -3.59 24.06 12.22
N ALA A 215 -3.45 25.27 11.64
CA ALA A 215 -3.94 26.50 12.26
C ALA A 215 -5.47 26.49 12.43
N ASP A 216 -6.23 26.03 11.43
CA ASP A 216 -7.68 25.84 11.53
C ASP A 216 -8.06 24.86 12.66
N MET A 217 -7.34 23.73 12.75
CA MET A 217 -7.56 22.74 13.82
C MET A 217 -7.24 23.32 15.20
N LYS A 218 -6.14 24.07 15.32
CA LYS A 218 -5.72 24.72 16.57
C LYS A 218 -6.74 25.76 17.03
N ALA A 219 -7.36 26.49 16.11
CA ALA A 219 -8.41 27.45 16.43
C ALA A 219 -9.64 26.78 17.09
N ILE A 220 -9.99 25.56 16.69
CA ILE A 220 -11.07 24.77 17.29
C ILE A 220 -10.61 24.12 18.62
N ALA A 221 -9.38 23.59 18.64
CA ALA A 221 -8.85 22.84 19.78
C ALA A 221 -8.50 23.73 20.99
N GLY A 222 -8.00 24.95 20.75
CA GLY A 222 -7.49 25.84 21.77
C GLY A 222 -6.11 25.45 22.33
N PHE A 223 -5.43 24.46 21.72
CA PHE A 223 -4.09 23.99 22.09
C PHE A 223 -3.30 23.52 20.87
N ASP A 224 -2.02 23.19 21.04
CA ASP A 224 -1.17 22.69 19.97
C ASP A 224 -1.53 21.26 19.57
N ILE A 225 -1.83 21.06 18.28
CA ILE A 225 -2.24 19.78 17.70
C ILE A 225 -1.08 18.77 17.73
N GLN A 226 -1.33 17.63 18.33
CA GLN A 226 -0.42 16.48 18.33
C GLN A 226 -0.80 15.51 17.22
N PRO A 227 0.09 14.58 16.80
CA PRO A 227 -0.21 13.66 15.72
C PRO A 227 -1.50 12.81 15.93
N TRP A 228 -1.82 12.46 17.16
CA TRP A 228 -3.05 11.72 17.50
C TRP A 228 -4.31 12.57 17.50
N ASP A 229 -4.20 13.90 17.53
CA ASP A 229 -5.31 14.83 17.47
C ASP A 229 -5.77 15.13 16.03
N TYR A 230 -4.88 14.86 15.05
CA TYR A 230 -5.02 15.36 13.68
C TYR A 230 -6.35 14.93 13.04
N LEU A 231 -6.66 13.64 13.02
CA LEU A 231 -7.89 13.13 12.39
C LEU A 231 -9.15 13.66 13.08
N TYR A 232 -9.14 13.73 14.40
CA TYR A 232 -10.27 14.23 15.19
C TYR A 232 -10.57 15.71 14.88
N PHE A 233 -9.56 16.58 14.94
CA PHE A 233 -9.78 17.99 14.66
C PHE A 233 -9.94 18.31 13.19
N ALA A 234 -9.35 17.55 12.28
CA ALA A 234 -9.63 17.65 10.84
C ALA A 234 -11.11 17.39 10.55
N GLU A 235 -11.73 16.40 11.21
CA GLU A 235 -13.17 16.13 11.08
C GLU A 235 -14.02 17.27 11.65
N LYS A 236 -13.62 17.87 12.77
CA LYS A 236 -14.32 19.05 13.33
C LYS A 236 -14.25 20.25 12.39
N VAL A 237 -13.08 20.51 11.80
CA VAL A 237 -12.91 21.57 10.77
C VAL A 237 -13.76 21.27 9.55
N ARG A 238 -13.74 20.01 9.06
CA ARG A 238 -14.53 19.59 7.90
C ARG A 238 -16.02 19.84 8.13
N LYS A 239 -16.53 19.41 9.28
CA LYS A 239 -17.94 19.59 9.64
C LYS A 239 -18.29 21.08 9.75
N ALA A 240 -17.43 21.90 10.36
CA ALA A 240 -17.66 23.31 10.50
C ALA A 240 -17.65 24.07 9.15
N LYS A 241 -16.79 23.67 8.21
CA LYS A 241 -16.67 24.33 6.90
C LYS A 241 -17.66 23.86 5.85
N TYR A 242 -18.06 22.58 5.86
CA TYR A 242 -18.81 21.95 4.77
C TYR A 242 -20.17 21.39 5.20
N ASP A 243 -20.49 21.36 6.50
CA ASP A 243 -21.74 20.83 7.07
C ASP A 243 -22.16 19.45 6.50
N LEU A 244 -21.17 18.60 6.22
CA LEU A 244 -21.38 17.28 5.65
C LEU A 244 -21.16 16.19 6.70
N ASP A 245 -22.21 15.42 7.02
CA ASP A 245 -22.09 14.21 7.83
C ASP A 245 -21.88 12.97 6.95
N GLN A 246 -20.76 12.29 7.11
CA GLN A 246 -20.49 11.05 6.38
C GLN A 246 -21.52 9.95 6.67
N ASN A 247 -22.18 9.98 7.82
CA ASN A 247 -23.20 8.99 8.14
C ASN A 247 -24.46 9.13 7.28
N GLU A 248 -24.76 10.33 6.79
CA GLU A 248 -25.85 10.58 5.84
C GLU A 248 -25.58 9.95 4.48
N LEU A 249 -24.31 9.77 4.12
CA LEU A 249 -23.91 9.17 2.85
C LEU A 249 -23.96 7.64 2.87
N LYS A 250 -23.79 7.00 4.04
CA LYS A 250 -23.70 5.53 4.16
C LYS A 250 -24.86 4.76 3.51
N PRO A 251 -26.14 5.17 3.66
CA PRO A 251 -27.26 4.46 3.02
C PRO A 251 -27.19 4.42 1.49
N TYR A 252 -26.53 5.39 0.87
CA TYR A 252 -26.38 5.47 -0.58
C TYR A 252 -25.27 4.56 -1.12
N PHE A 253 -24.35 4.12 -0.25
CA PHE A 253 -23.17 3.28 -0.59
C PHE A 253 -23.29 1.86 -0.04
N GLU A 254 -24.51 1.32 -0.01
CA GLU A 254 -24.73 -0.09 0.32
C GLU A 254 -23.99 -0.98 -0.70
N LEU A 255 -23.35 -2.06 -0.23
CA LEU A 255 -22.45 -2.90 -1.04
C LEU A 255 -23.11 -3.45 -2.32
N HIS A 256 -24.38 -3.91 -2.21
CA HIS A 256 -25.09 -4.45 -3.37
C HIS A 256 -25.43 -3.36 -4.39
N ALA A 257 -25.78 -2.15 -3.91
CA ALA A 257 -26.06 -0.99 -4.77
C ALA A 257 -24.78 -0.54 -5.50
N VAL A 258 -23.65 -0.44 -4.80
CA VAL A 258 -22.36 -0.06 -5.41
C VAL A 258 -21.90 -1.11 -6.43
N ARG A 259 -22.06 -2.41 -6.13
CA ARG A 259 -21.75 -3.48 -7.08
C ARG A 259 -22.64 -3.41 -8.32
N ALA A 260 -23.95 -3.22 -8.15
CA ALA A 260 -24.88 -3.07 -9.27
C ALA A 260 -24.55 -1.84 -10.14
N ALA A 261 -24.21 -0.72 -9.51
CA ALA A 261 -23.74 0.49 -10.20
C ALA A 261 -22.46 0.24 -11.00
N SER A 262 -21.50 -0.50 -10.45
CA SER A 262 -20.26 -0.87 -11.16
C SER A 262 -20.54 -1.74 -12.39
N PHE A 263 -21.45 -2.70 -12.29
CA PHE A 263 -21.87 -3.53 -13.43
C PHE A 263 -22.59 -2.69 -14.48
N TYR A 264 -23.52 -1.82 -14.06
CA TYR A 264 -24.21 -0.90 -14.96
C TYR A 264 -23.24 0.01 -15.72
N MET A 265 -22.25 0.59 -15.03
CA MET A 265 -21.23 1.43 -15.69
C MET A 265 -20.41 0.65 -16.72
N ALA A 266 -19.97 -0.57 -16.38
CA ALA A 266 -19.20 -1.39 -17.30
C ALA A 266 -20.03 -1.88 -18.50
N GLU A 267 -21.31 -2.18 -18.32
CA GLU A 267 -22.24 -2.47 -19.40
C GLU A 267 -22.40 -1.28 -20.35
N ARG A 268 -22.64 -0.08 -19.79
CA ARG A 268 -22.84 1.15 -20.57
C ARG A 268 -21.60 1.60 -21.33
N LEU A 269 -20.41 1.46 -20.74
CA LEU A 269 -19.16 1.95 -21.33
C LEU A 269 -18.53 0.93 -22.28
N TYR A 270 -18.65 -0.37 -21.98
CA TYR A 270 -17.90 -1.42 -22.68
C TYR A 270 -18.77 -2.52 -23.28
N GLY A 271 -20.08 -2.48 -23.06
CA GLY A 271 -20.99 -3.54 -23.55
C GLY A 271 -20.85 -4.87 -22.81
N PHE A 272 -20.30 -4.86 -21.60
CA PHE A 272 -20.12 -6.10 -20.82
C PHE A 272 -21.45 -6.62 -20.30
N VAL A 273 -21.61 -7.95 -20.30
CA VAL A 273 -22.76 -8.63 -19.72
C VAL A 273 -22.29 -9.42 -18.49
N PHE A 274 -22.89 -9.13 -17.35
CA PHE A 274 -22.58 -9.78 -16.08
C PHE A 274 -23.62 -10.85 -15.77
N LYS A 275 -23.19 -12.10 -15.61
CA LYS A 275 -24.07 -13.22 -15.24
C LYS A 275 -23.62 -13.78 -13.89
N GLN A 276 -24.53 -13.79 -12.92
CA GLN A 276 -24.29 -14.44 -11.65
C GLN A 276 -24.18 -15.95 -11.82
N LEU A 277 -23.08 -16.53 -11.37
CA LEU A 277 -22.90 -17.98 -11.37
C LEU A 277 -23.63 -18.61 -10.18
N PRO A 278 -24.13 -19.84 -10.31
CA PRO A 278 -24.67 -20.59 -9.19
C PRO A 278 -23.64 -20.76 -8.07
N LYS A 279 -24.12 -20.83 -6.83
CA LYS A 279 -23.25 -21.05 -5.67
C LYS A 279 -22.50 -22.40 -5.83
N GLY A 280 -21.17 -22.36 -5.76
CA GLY A 280 -20.32 -23.55 -5.98
C GLY A 280 -19.89 -23.80 -7.43
N ALA A 281 -20.29 -22.96 -8.39
CA ALA A 281 -19.85 -23.10 -9.79
C ALA A 281 -18.40 -22.62 -10.04
N VAL A 282 -17.75 -22.03 -9.04
CA VAL A 282 -16.33 -21.62 -9.09
C VAL A 282 -15.62 -22.35 -7.96
N SER A 283 -14.55 -23.09 -8.28
CA SER A 283 -13.65 -23.65 -7.26
C SER A 283 -12.92 -22.51 -6.56
N THR A 284 -12.94 -22.49 -5.23
CA THR A 284 -12.15 -21.59 -4.40
C THR A 284 -10.68 -21.95 -4.45
#